data_59b48eb035a486d5d5c240668489fa12
#
_entry.id   59b48eb035a486d5d5c240668489fa12
#
_cell.length_a   1.000
_cell.length_b   1.000
_cell.length_c   1.000
_cell.angle_alpha   90.00
_cell.angle_beta   90.00
_cell.angle_gamma   90.00
#
_symmetry.space_group_name_H-M   'P 1'
#
loop_
_entity.id
_entity.type
_entity.pdbx_description
1 polymer ?
#
loop_
_entity_poly.entity_id
_entity_poly.type
_entity_poly.pdbx_seq_one_letter_code
_entity_poly.pdbx_strand_id
1 'polypeptide(L)'
;FFFLALVGLVLLIFARFLFNEDMSLRQALIVKAYASLVMVPEAIVRTGLILVLGKASVYTGLGILVTDGMAATFWGKVLIGVNFFDLWQVWVVSIGLHVLADVPFKRTVVVLGVFWGMWIVGGAAVEVAGNIIELAPPS
;
A
#
# COMPACT_ATOMS: atom_id res chain seq x y z
N PHE A 1 13.57 -5.42 10.70
CA PHE A 1 14.51 -4.29 10.63
C PHE A 1 14.93 -3.99 9.17
N PHE A 2 15.34 -5.01 8.41
CA PHE A 2 15.74 -4.88 7.01
C PHE A 2 14.64 -4.26 6.11
N PHE A 3 13.40 -4.71 6.23
CA PHE A 3 12.27 -4.17 5.47
C PHE A 3 12.01 -2.68 5.78
N LEU A 4 12.11 -2.29 7.05
CA LEU A 4 11.91 -0.91 7.49
C LEU A 4 13.03 0.00 6.94
N ALA A 5 14.27 -0.49 6.93
CA ALA A 5 15.41 0.21 6.35
C ALA A 5 15.27 0.37 4.82
N LEU A 6 14.80 -0.69 4.12
CA LEU A 6 14.58 -0.67 2.68
C LEU A 6 13.51 0.37 2.31
N VAL A 7 12.38 0.39 3.01
CA VAL A 7 11.31 1.37 2.75
C VAL A 7 11.77 2.79 3.11
N GLY A 8 12.55 2.96 4.19
CA GLY A 8 13.15 4.24 4.53
C GLY A 8 14.10 4.74 3.44
N LEU A 9 14.88 3.85 2.83
CA LEU A 9 15.74 4.15 1.70
C LEU A 9 14.93 4.57 0.46
N VAL A 10 13.83 3.87 0.17
CA VAL A 10 12.93 4.23 -0.93
C VAL A 10 12.33 5.62 -0.69
N LEU A 11 11.87 5.93 0.51
CA LEU A 11 11.37 7.27 0.85
C LEU A 11 12.42 8.36 0.71
N LEU A 12 13.67 8.05 1.06
CA LEU A 12 14.79 8.97 0.89
C LEU A 12 15.10 9.23 -0.59
N ILE A 13 15.08 8.19 -1.42
CA ILE A 13 15.23 8.31 -2.88
C ILE A 13 14.08 9.17 -3.44
N PHE A 14 12.86 8.94 -3.00
CA PHE A 14 11.70 9.75 -3.38
C PHE A 14 11.88 11.22 -2.98
N ALA A 15 12.30 11.50 -1.75
CA ALA A 15 12.52 12.86 -1.29
C ALA A 15 13.57 13.59 -2.13
N ARG A 16 14.69 12.94 -2.41
CA ARG A 16 15.78 13.56 -3.19
C ARG A 16 15.46 13.72 -4.68
N PHE A 17 14.92 12.67 -5.33
CA PHE A 17 14.74 12.68 -6.79
C PHE A 17 13.44 13.35 -7.23
N LEU A 18 12.33 13.16 -6.50
CA LEU A 18 11.03 13.70 -6.89
C LEU A 18 10.76 15.08 -6.28
N PHE A 19 11.23 15.33 -5.08
CA PHE A 19 10.96 16.57 -4.38
C PHE A 19 12.16 17.53 -4.34
N ASN A 20 13.34 17.04 -4.73
CA ASN A 20 14.61 17.81 -4.72
C ASN A 20 14.94 18.42 -3.35
N GLU A 21 14.59 17.69 -2.28
CA GLU A 21 14.75 18.12 -0.89
C GLU A 21 15.80 17.27 -0.17
N ASP A 22 16.63 17.93 0.65
CA ASP A 22 17.64 17.28 1.47
C ASP A 22 17.04 16.65 2.72
N MET A 23 16.57 15.41 2.56
CA MET A 23 16.04 14.61 3.65
C MET A 23 17.10 13.62 4.17
N SER A 24 17.26 13.54 5.49
CA SER A 24 18.14 12.56 6.12
C SER A 24 17.46 11.19 6.20
N LEU A 25 18.27 10.10 6.19
CA LEU A 25 17.76 8.75 6.38
C LEU A 25 17.00 8.61 7.70
N ARG A 26 17.43 9.29 8.77
CA ARG A 26 16.75 9.31 10.05
C ARG A 26 15.34 9.87 9.94
N GLN A 27 15.15 10.97 9.22
CA GLN A 27 13.82 11.55 9.00
C GLN A 27 12.92 10.61 8.19
N ALA A 28 13.45 9.98 7.14
CA ALA A 28 12.73 8.98 6.35
C ALA A 28 12.26 7.79 7.21
N LEU A 29 13.14 7.29 8.09
CA LEU A 29 12.81 6.21 9.03
C LEU A 29 11.76 6.63 10.05
N ILE A 30 11.81 7.85 10.56
CA ILE A 30 10.80 8.40 11.48
C ILE A 30 9.43 8.46 10.78
N VAL A 31 9.35 9.03 9.57
CA VAL A 31 8.11 9.07 8.79
C VAL A 31 7.54 7.66 8.60
N LYS A 32 8.38 6.70 8.20
CA LYS A 32 7.93 5.31 8.01
C LYS A 32 7.49 4.66 9.31
N ALA A 33 8.20 4.88 10.42
CA ALA A 33 7.82 4.34 11.72
C ALA A 33 6.43 4.84 12.16
N TYR A 34 6.18 6.14 12.07
CA TYR A 34 4.86 6.70 12.37
C TYR A 34 3.77 6.17 11.44
N ALA A 35 4.04 6.09 10.13
CA ALA A 35 3.09 5.55 9.18
C ALA A 35 2.78 4.06 9.45
N SER A 36 3.74 3.31 9.99
CA SER A 36 3.54 1.89 10.36
C SER A 36 2.59 1.72 11.55
N LEU A 37 2.39 2.73 12.38
CA LEU A 37 1.41 2.67 13.47
C LEU A 37 -0.03 2.50 12.96
N VAL A 38 -0.32 2.88 11.71
CA VAL A 38 -1.62 2.64 11.05
C VAL A 38 -1.92 1.13 10.93
N MET A 39 -0.90 0.27 10.90
CA MET A 39 -1.10 -1.18 10.86
C MET A 39 -1.71 -1.74 12.16
N VAL A 40 -1.58 -1.04 13.28
CA VAL A 40 -2.13 -1.49 14.57
C VAL A 40 -3.67 -1.46 14.55
N PRO A 41 -4.34 -0.32 14.28
CA PRO A 41 -5.80 -0.31 14.15
C PRO A 41 -6.29 -1.20 13.01
N GLU A 42 -5.55 -1.32 11.90
CA GLU A 42 -5.87 -2.27 10.84
C GLU A 42 -5.92 -3.70 11.37
N ALA A 43 -4.90 -4.14 12.09
CA ALA A 43 -4.82 -5.49 12.66
C ALA A 43 -5.97 -5.75 13.64
N ILE A 44 -6.33 -4.78 14.48
CA ILE A 44 -7.44 -4.88 15.43
C ILE A 44 -8.77 -5.05 14.68
N VAL A 45 -9.05 -4.18 13.71
CA VAL A 45 -10.29 -4.22 12.90
C VAL A 45 -10.38 -5.53 12.13
N ARG A 46 -9.30 -5.93 11.47
CA ARG A 46 -9.24 -7.17 10.68
C ARG A 46 -9.46 -8.40 11.55
N THR A 47 -8.80 -8.47 12.70
CA THR A 47 -8.98 -9.59 13.65
C THR A 47 -10.41 -9.63 14.18
N GLY A 48 -10.99 -8.49 14.56
CA GLY A 48 -12.36 -8.38 14.99
C GLY A 48 -13.35 -8.87 13.92
N LEU A 49 -13.16 -8.47 12.67
CA LEU A 49 -14.00 -8.92 11.55
C LEU A 49 -13.86 -10.43 11.29
N ILE A 50 -12.66 -11.00 11.37
CA ILE A 50 -12.43 -12.45 11.24
C ILE A 50 -13.20 -13.21 12.32
N LEU A 51 -13.15 -12.74 13.56
CA LEU A 51 -13.86 -13.38 14.69
C LEU A 51 -15.38 -13.29 14.56
N VAL A 52 -15.90 -12.15 14.09
CA VAL A 52 -17.36 -11.94 13.95
C VAL A 52 -17.91 -12.68 12.73
N LEU A 53 -17.20 -12.65 11.60
CA LEU A 53 -17.69 -13.22 10.34
C LEU A 53 -17.32 -14.71 10.18
N GLY A 54 -16.43 -15.25 11.01
CA GLY A 54 -15.97 -16.63 10.93
C GLY A 54 -15.24 -16.98 9.61
N LYS A 55 -14.78 -15.98 8.86
CA LYS A 55 -14.08 -16.15 7.58
C LYS A 55 -12.60 -15.88 7.74
N ALA A 56 -11.76 -16.76 7.20
CA ALA A 56 -10.31 -16.62 7.27
C ALA A 56 -9.77 -15.42 6.46
N SER A 57 -10.48 -15.00 5.42
CA SER A 57 -10.13 -13.84 4.60
C SER A 57 -11.20 -12.76 4.70
N VAL A 58 -10.85 -11.62 5.28
CA VAL A 58 -11.72 -10.45 5.36
C VAL A 58 -11.00 -9.26 4.74
N TYR A 59 -11.69 -8.59 3.84
CA TYR A 59 -11.19 -7.39 3.19
C TYR A 59 -11.63 -6.15 3.97
N THR A 60 -10.70 -5.24 4.24
CA THR A 60 -10.92 -3.97 4.97
C THR A 60 -11.03 -2.76 4.04
N GLY A 61 -11.33 -3.00 2.76
CA GLY A 61 -11.45 -1.99 1.73
C GLY A 61 -12.50 -2.35 0.69
N LEU A 62 -12.30 -1.91 -0.56
CA LEU A 62 -13.22 -2.18 -1.66
C LEU A 62 -13.33 -3.68 -2.02
N GLY A 63 -12.40 -4.50 -1.53
CA GLY A 63 -12.48 -5.95 -1.66
C GLY A 63 -13.74 -6.59 -1.06
N ILE A 64 -14.44 -5.89 -0.13
CA ILE A 64 -15.72 -6.36 0.41
C ILE A 64 -16.83 -6.43 -0.66
N LEU A 65 -16.69 -5.65 -1.74
CA LEU A 65 -17.63 -5.62 -2.86
C LEU A 65 -17.37 -6.72 -3.89
N VAL A 66 -16.26 -7.45 -3.76
CA VAL A 66 -15.83 -8.46 -4.71
C VAL A 66 -16.54 -9.78 -4.41
N THR A 67 -17.31 -10.28 -5.39
CA THR A 67 -17.92 -11.61 -5.33
C THR A 67 -16.90 -12.68 -5.76
N ASP A 68 -17.17 -13.95 -5.42
CA ASP A 68 -16.26 -15.07 -5.73
C ASP A 68 -15.93 -15.16 -7.23
N GLY A 69 -16.90 -14.85 -8.11
CA GLY A 69 -16.68 -14.82 -9.55
C GLY A 69 -15.83 -13.67 -10.04
N MET A 70 -15.79 -12.55 -9.33
CA MET A 70 -14.96 -11.39 -9.67
C MET A 70 -13.54 -11.50 -9.11
N ALA A 71 -13.34 -12.26 -8.04
CA ALA A 71 -12.06 -12.32 -7.33
C ALA A 71 -10.88 -12.76 -8.22
N ALA A 72 -11.13 -13.58 -9.23
CA ALA A 72 -10.12 -14.04 -10.19
C ALA A 72 -9.88 -13.06 -11.35
N THR A 73 -10.74 -12.05 -11.52
CA THR A 73 -10.61 -11.06 -12.60
C THR A 73 -9.60 -9.97 -12.24
N PHE A 74 -9.03 -9.33 -13.27
CA PHE A 74 -8.15 -8.17 -13.08
C PHE A 74 -8.80 -7.08 -12.20
N TRP A 75 -10.04 -6.68 -12.48
CA TRP A 75 -10.75 -5.67 -11.71
C TRP A 75 -11.05 -6.11 -10.28
N GLY A 76 -11.38 -7.40 -10.08
CA GLY A 76 -11.52 -7.96 -8.74
C GLY A 76 -10.23 -7.85 -7.92
N LYS A 77 -9.09 -8.16 -8.52
CA LYS A 77 -7.76 -8.01 -7.88
C LYS A 77 -7.43 -6.55 -7.56
N VAL A 78 -7.73 -5.63 -8.46
CA VAL A 78 -7.56 -4.18 -8.22
C VAL A 78 -8.43 -3.74 -7.03
N LEU A 79 -9.71 -4.12 -6.98
CA LEU A 79 -10.60 -3.77 -5.88
C LEU A 79 -10.15 -4.36 -4.54
N ILE A 80 -9.67 -5.61 -4.54
CA ILE A 80 -9.09 -6.24 -3.35
C ILE A 80 -7.86 -5.47 -2.85
N GLY A 81 -7.03 -4.95 -3.78
CA GLY A 81 -5.85 -4.17 -3.45
C GLY A 81 -6.15 -2.79 -2.85
N VAL A 82 -7.37 -2.25 -3.05
CA VAL A 82 -7.74 -0.95 -2.49
C VAL A 82 -8.20 -1.11 -1.04
N ASN A 83 -7.29 -0.88 -0.10
CA ASN A 83 -7.53 -0.94 1.33
C ASN A 83 -7.61 0.47 1.92
N PHE A 84 -8.57 0.69 2.82
CA PHE A 84 -8.72 1.98 3.52
C PHE A 84 -7.47 2.35 4.34
N PHE A 85 -6.87 1.38 5.01
CA PHE A 85 -5.69 1.60 5.84
C PHE A 85 -4.45 1.97 5.02
N ASP A 86 -4.32 1.45 3.79
CA ASP A 86 -3.24 1.84 2.88
C ASP A 86 -3.37 3.31 2.45
N LEU A 87 -4.59 3.76 2.15
CA LEU A 87 -4.87 5.17 1.87
C LEU A 87 -4.54 6.05 3.08
N TRP A 88 -4.92 5.60 4.28
CA TRP A 88 -4.56 6.30 5.51
C TRP A 88 -3.03 6.34 5.70
N GLN A 89 -2.32 5.25 5.40
CA GLN A 89 -0.86 5.22 5.47
C GLN A 89 -0.22 6.21 4.49
N VAL A 90 -0.70 6.29 3.24
CA VAL A 90 -0.26 7.30 2.26
C VAL A 90 -0.47 8.71 2.80
N TRP A 91 -1.60 8.97 3.44
CA TRP A 91 -1.91 10.25 4.05
C TRP A 91 -0.93 10.60 5.18
N VAL A 92 -0.66 9.68 6.10
CA VAL A 92 0.28 9.86 7.21
C VAL A 92 1.70 10.08 6.71
N VAL A 93 2.16 9.31 5.71
CA VAL A 93 3.47 9.52 5.07
C VAL A 93 3.55 10.91 4.43
N SER A 94 2.47 11.36 3.78
CA SER A 94 2.43 12.69 3.15
C SER A 94 2.54 13.82 4.16
N ILE A 95 1.88 13.70 5.32
CA ILE A 95 2.04 14.65 6.43
C ILE A 95 3.49 14.63 6.94
N GLY A 96 4.04 13.45 7.16
CA GLY A 96 5.41 13.30 7.65
C GLY A 96 6.45 13.94 6.72
N LEU A 97 6.32 13.76 5.41
CA LEU A 97 7.19 14.38 4.42
C LEU A 97 6.97 15.91 4.35
N HIS A 98 5.74 16.36 4.47
CA HIS A 98 5.45 17.80 4.52
C HIS A 98 6.11 18.48 5.73
N VAL A 99 6.00 17.86 6.91
CA VAL A 99 6.52 18.45 8.16
C VAL A 99 8.05 18.34 8.28
N LEU A 100 8.64 17.22 7.85
CA LEU A 100 10.07 16.94 8.05
C LEU A 100 10.96 17.30 6.87
N ALA A 101 10.41 17.37 5.66
CA ALA A 101 11.15 17.66 4.45
C ALA A 101 10.63 18.90 3.71
N ASP A 102 9.72 19.68 4.32
CA ASP A 102 9.13 20.92 3.78
C ASP A 102 8.52 20.77 2.35
N VAL A 103 8.11 19.55 2.00
CA VAL A 103 7.50 19.26 0.69
C VAL A 103 6.03 19.68 0.69
N PRO A 104 5.53 20.34 -0.36
CA PRO A 104 4.10 20.69 -0.45
C PRO A 104 3.19 19.46 -0.31
N PHE A 105 2.31 19.47 0.68
CA PHE A 105 1.43 18.33 1.02
C PHE A 105 0.67 17.76 -0.19
N LYS A 106 0.07 18.63 -1.02
CA LYS A 106 -0.66 18.21 -2.22
C LYS A 106 0.22 17.42 -3.18
N ARG A 107 1.46 17.87 -3.40
CA ARG A 107 2.42 17.19 -4.28
C ARG A 107 2.77 15.80 -3.75
N THR A 108 2.99 15.71 -2.45
CA THR A 108 3.32 14.43 -1.79
C THR A 108 2.18 13.43 -1.89
N VAL A 109 0.94 13.85 -1.59
CA VAL A 109 -0.25 12.99 -1.70
C VAL A 109 -0.44 12.48 -3.13
N VAL A 110 -0.31 13.36 -4.13
CA VAL A 110 -0.46 12.96 -5.54
C VAL A 110 0.61 11.96 -5.97
N VAL A 111 1.87 12.25 -5.67
CA VAL A 111 2.99 11.37 -6.06
C VAL A 111 2.87 10.01 -5.39
N LEU A 112 2.68 9.98 -4.08
CA LEU A 112 2.54 8.71 -3.33
C LEU A 112 1.28 7.95 -3.73
N GLY A 113 0.16 8.66 -3.98
CA GLY A 113 -1.08 8.07 -4.46
C GLY A 113 -0.95 7.43 -5.84
N VAL A 114 -0.24 8.08 -6.76
CA VAL A 114 0.06 7.52 -8.09
C VAL A 114 0.91 6.25 -7.96
N PHE A 115 1.98 6.28 -7.15
CA PHE A 115 2.80 5.11 -6.92
C PHE A 115 2.04 3.95 -6.28
N TRP A 116 1.21 4.24 -5.29
CA TRP A 116 0.35 3.26 -4.66
C TRP A 116 -0.65 2.66 -5.67
N GLY A 117 -1.27 3.50 -6.50
CA GLY A 117 -2.16 3.03 -7.57
C GLY A 117 -1.44 2.15 -8.59
N MET A 118 -0.24 2.54 -9.03
CA MET A 118 0.60 1.73 -9.93
C MET A 118 0.98 0.39 -9.29
N TRP A 119 1.27 0.37 -8.00
CA TRP A 119 1.56 -0.86 -7.26
C TRP A 119 0.37 -1.82 -7.26
N ILE A 120 -0.85 -1.33 -7.00
CA ILE A 120 -2.07 -2.14 -7.04
C ILE A 120 -2.32 -2.69 -8.44
N VAL A 121 -2.29 -1.83 -9.45
CA VAL A 121 -2.54 -2.23 -10.85
C VAL A 121 -1.48 -3.21 -11.32
N GLY A 122 -0.21 -2.95 -11.04
CA GLY A 122 0.91 -3.84 -11.38
C GLY A 122 0.79 -5.19 -10.68
N GLY A 123 0.47 -5.20 -9.39
CA GLY A 123 0.25 -6.43 -8.61
C GLY A 123 -0.89 -7.27 -9.19
N ALA A 124 -2.03 -6.63 -9.48
CA ALA A 124 -3.18 -7.30 -10.10
C ALA A 124 -2.82 -7.90 -11.48
N ALA A 125 -2.06 -7.18 -12.29
CA ALA A 125 -1.62 -7.66 -13.60
C ALA A 125 -0.69 -8.89 -13.50
N VAL A 126 0.26 -8.86 -12.55
CA VAL A 126 1.18 -9.99 -12.31
C VAL A 126 0.41 -11.22 -11.81
N GLU A 127 -0.52 -11.07 -10.88
CA GLU A 127 -1.32 -12.20 -10.39
C GLU A 127 -2.18 -12.83 -11.49
N VAL A 128 -2.83 -12.01 -12.32
CA VAL A 128 -3.63 -12.53 -13.44
C VAL A 128 -2.76 -13.24 -14.46
N ALA A 129 -1.59 -12.67 -14.79
CA ALA A 129 -0.65 -13.31 -15.71
C ALA A 129 -0.12 -14.64 -15.16
N GLY A 130 0.19 -14.71 -13.85
CA GLY A 130 0.62 -15.94 -13.19
C GLY A 130 -0.42 -17.06 -13.29
N ASN A 131 -1.69 -16.73 -13.01
CA ASN A 131 -2.79 -17.69 -13.12
C ASN A 131 -2.98 -18.24 -14.55
N ILE A 132 -2.75 -17.41 -15.57
CA ILE A 132 -2.83 -17.84 -16.98
C ILE A 132 -1.69 -18.84 -17.31
N ILE A 133 -0.49 -18.60 -16.79
CA ILE A 133 0.69 -19.45 -17.03
C ILE A 133 0.51 -20.81 -16.36
N GLU A 134 -0.04 -20.86 -15.13
CA GLU A 134 -0.29 -22.11 -14.41
C GLU A 134 -1.38 -22.98 -15.06
N LEU A 135 -2.32 -22.38 -15.78
CA LEU A 135 -3.38 -23.07 -16.49
C LEU A 135 -2.94 -23.52 -17.90
N ALA A 136 -1.77 -23.10 -18.39
CA ALA A 136 -1.24 -23.55 -19.67
C ALA A 136 -0.79 -25.01 -19.57
N PRO A 137 -1.25 -25.94 -20.46
CA PRO A 137 -0.82 -27.32 -20.45
C PRO A 137 0.70 -27.38 -20.71
N PRO A 138 1.44 -28.30 -20.05
CA PRO A 138 2.85 -28.51 -20.33
C PRO A 138 3.03 -28.95 -21.80
N SER A 139 3.86 -28.24 -22.50
CA SER A 139 4.24 -28.52 -23.91
C SER A 139 5.05 -29.79 -24.04
#